data_bf4d5b95fe225e22ca469b3c18b1869f
#
_entry.id   bf4d5b95fe225e22ca469b3c18b1869f
#
_cell.length_a   1.000
_cell.length_b   1.000
_cell.length_c   1.000
_cell.angle_alpha   90.00
_cell.angle_beta   90.00
_cell.angle_gamma   90.00
#
_symmetry.space_group_name_H-M   'P 1'
#
loop_
_entity.id
_entity.type
_entity.pdbx_description
1 polymer ?
#
loop_
_entity_poly.entity_id
_entity_poly.type
_entity_poly.pdbx_seq_one_letter_code
_entity_poly.pdbx_strand_id
1 'polypeptide(L)'
;MKKFLLLIATICISFGAMSQKGKVSSALSYIDQGILDKAKEAIDQALVDEKSKDWFNTYFAKGKLCQASYKSDNPKFQAFYTDPLAEAYSAYEKAIELDPKGSIKKKIIANMIYNQLAADLFSQGSKRFESKDYPGALKSFETQILITESDKYAGAVDTGMYYNAGLAAVNSNKFKEAIKYFEKCAEMKYLAITPYYQIYQSYLGLGDTVKAEAVLKNLTNIFPDDKTITLQLIDLYIKSNKNEEALKYIKVAKENEPTNYSLFFAAGIIYLNQNKYDDAIAELTKSIELKSDYFDTQYGLGAAYINKAAEMFKAANEITDVKKYSEAVDVANSVYAKALPYMERATELKPDDIYSLGSLQELYYRLKAKDPSLAPKYESTKAKLDALKNK
;
A
#
# COMPACT_ATOMS: atom_id res chain seq x y z
N MET A 1 -9.65 -76.90 23.75
CA MET A 1 -10.44 -75.68 23.52
C MET A 1 -9.70 -74.41 23.84
N LYS A 2 -8.98 -74.25 24.98
CA LYS A 2 -8.26 -73.00 25.29
C LYS A 2 -7.18 -72.59 24.28
N LYS A 3 -6.44 -73.52 23.69
CA LYS A 3 -5.40 -73.22 22.65
C LYS A 3 -5.98 -72.82 21.31
N PHE A 4 -7.17 -73.22 20.95
CA PHE A 4 -7.87 -72.87 19.73
C PHE A 4 -8.47 -71.45 19.84
N LEU A 5 -8.97 -71.06 20.99
CA LEU A 5 -9.44 -69.68 21.28
C LEU A 5 -8.32 -68.66 21.28
N LEU A 6 -7.10 -69.00 21.73
CA LEU A 6 -5.94 -68.10 21.67
C LEU A 6 -5.46 -67.85 20.22
N LEU A 7 -5.54 -68.88 19.38
CA LEU A 7 -5.16 -68.76 17.95
C LEU A 7 -6.15 -67.90 17.18
N ILE A 8 -7.45 -68.00 17.47
CA ILE A 8 -8.48 -67.16 16.85
C ILE A 8 -8.36 -65.71 17.35
N ALA A 9 -8.08 -65.46 18.62
CA ALA A 9 -7.86 -64.13 19.14
C ALA A 9 -6.60 -63.47 18.55
N THR A 10 -5.50 -64.21 18.33
CA THR A 10 -4.28 -63.69 17.71
C THR A 10 -4.48 -63.42 16.21
N ILE A 11 -5.27 -64.22 15.51
CA ILE A 11 -5.61 -64.01 14.12
C ILE A 11 -6.55 -62.79 13.96
N CYS A 12 -7.53 -62.59 14.86
CA CYS A 12 -8.40 -61.43 14.85
C CYS A 12 -7.65 -60.12 15.13
N ILE A 13 -6.63 -60.14 16.02
CA ILE A 13 -5.79 -58.97 16.29
C ILE A 13 -4.86 -58.65 15.11
N SER A 14 -4.35 -59.66 14.39
CA SER A 14 -3.53 -59.46 13.20
C SER A 14 -4.36 -58.97 11.98
N PHE A 15 -5.59 -59.43 11.83
CA PHE A 15 -6.53 -58.94 10.79
C PHE A 15 -6.96 -57.50 11.06
N GLY A 16 -7.17 -57.10 12.31
CA GLY A 16 -7.47 -55.71 12.68
C GLY A 16 -6.30 -54.75 12.37
N ALA A 17 -5.05 -55.20 12.54
CA ALA A 17 -3.86 -54.40 12.30
C ALA A 17 -3.56 -54.20 10.79
N MET A 18 -3.82 -55.22 9.96
CA MET A 18 -3.78 -55.04 8.50
C MET A 18 -4.94 -54.19 7.97
N SER A 19 -6.07 -54.20 8.66
CA SER A 19 -7.27 -53.43 8.29
C SER A 19 -7.07 -51.91 8.21
N GLN A 20 -6.36 -51.30 9.15
CA GLN A 20 -6.24 -49.81 9.17
C GLN A 20 -5.25 -49.25 8.13
N LYS A 21 -4.08 -49.87 7.96
CA LYS A 21 -3.17 -49.54 6.84
C LYS A 21 -3.80 -49.84 5.49
N GLY A 22 -4.63 -50.89 5.41
CA GLY A 22 -5.47 -51.15 4.23
C GLY A 22 -6.48 -50.05 3.95
N LYS A 23 -7.12 -49.46 4.98
CA LYS A 23 -8.03 -48.31 4.84
C LYS A 23 -7.33 -47.08 4.25
N VAL A 24 -6.11 -46.78 4.68
CA VAL A 24 -5.32 -45.64 4.08
C VAL A 24 -5.04 -45.91 2.61
N SER A 25 -4.71 -47.13 2.21
CA SER A 25 -4.52 -47.49 0.80
C SER A 25 -5.82 -47.36 0.00
N SER A 26 -6.95 -47.78 0.61
CA SER A 26 -8.28 -47.58 0.03
C SER A 26 -8.63 -46.08 -0.10
N ALA A 27 -8.28 -45.26 0.90
CA ALA A 27 -8.48 -43.82 0.85
C ALA A 27 -7.77 -43.18 -0.33
N LEU A 28 -6.52 -43.55 -0.63
CA LEU A 28 -5.79 -43.08 -1.80
C LEU A 28 -6.52 -43.45 -3.09
N SER A 29 -7.02 -44.70 -3.18
CA SER A 29 -7.82 -45.11 -4.34
C SER A 29 -9.15 -44.34 -4.45
N TYR A 30 -9.83 -44.05 -3.34
CA TYR A 30 -11.03 -43.21 -3.35
C TYR A 30 -10.75 -41.78 -3.78
N ILE A 31 -9.62 -41.20 -3.39
CA ILE A 31 -9.20 -39.89 -3.86
C ILE A 31 -9.04 -39.87 -5.39
N ASP A 32 -8.32 -40.88 -5.92
CA ASP A 32 -8.06 -40.99 -7.37
C ASP A 32 -9.36 -41.23 -8.17
N GLN A 33 -10.41 -41.78 -7.54
CA GLN A 33 -11.74 -41.99 -8.11
C GLN A 33 -12.71 -40.79 -7.88
N GLY A 34 -12.30 -39.76 -7.13
CA GLY A 34 -13.15 -38.62 -6.78
C GLY A 34 -14.21 -38.93 -5.68
N ILE A 35 -14.09 -40.06 -4.96
CA ILE A 35 -15.03 -40.47 -3.89
C ILE A 35 -14.53 -39.89 -2.56
N LEU A 36 -14.52 -38.53 -2.44
CA LEU A 36 -13.81 -37.83 -1.38
C LEU A 36 -14.43 -38.00 0.02
N ASP A 37 -15.71 -38.27 0.13
CA ASP A 37 -16.39 -38.56 1.42
C ASP A 37 -15.89 -39.84 2.03
N LYS A 38 -15.78 -40.92 1.27
CA LYS A 38 -15.21 -42.20 1.75
C LYS A 38 -13.71 -42.07 2.06
N ALA A 39 -12.99 -41.30 1.27
CA ALA A 39 -11.58 -41.03 1.54
C ALA A 39 -11.40 -40.31 2.88
N LYS A 40 -12.24 -39.27 3.14
CA LYS A 40 -12.20 -38.53 4.39
C LYS A 40 -12.50 -39.41 5.59
N GLU A 41 -13.55 -40.20 5.54
CA GLU A 41 -13.91 -41.14 6.61
C GLU A 41 -12.75 -42.11 6.94
N ALA A 42 -12.14 -42.70 5.91
CA ALA A 42 -11.03 -43.63 6.10
C ALA A 42 -9.76 -42.96 6.67
N ILE A 43 -9.47 -41.71 6.28
CA ILE A 43 -8.33 -40.95 6.79
C ILE A 43 -8.59 -40.48 8.22
N ASP A 44 -9.79 -39.98 8.54
CA ASP A 44 -10.14 -39.55 9.89
C ASP A 44 -10.05 -40.72 10.89
N GLN A 45 -10.51 -41.92 10.50
CA GLN A 45 -10.35 -43.12 11.30
C GLN A 45 -8.87 -43.53 11.47
N ALA A 46 -8.05 -43.36 10.42
CA ALA A 46 -6.64 -43.70 10.48
C ALA A 46 -5.81 -42.74 11.36
N LEU A 47 -6.23 -41.46 11.44
CA LEU A 47 -5.57 -40.43 12.25
C LEU A 47 -5.75 -40.63 13.77
N VAL A 48 -6.76 -41.37 14.20
CA VAL A 48 -7.03 -41.66 15.61
C VAL A 48 -6.63 -43.07 16.04
N ASP A 49 -6.35 -43.96 15.10
CA ASP A 49 -5.97 -45.36 15.41
C ASP A 49 -4.50 -45.48 15.77
N GLU A 50 -4.20 -46.16 16.90
CA GLU A 50 -2.85 -46.28 17.47
C GLU A 50 -1.80 -46.89 16.53
N LYS A 51 -2.20 -47.65 15.50
CA LYS A 51 -1.29 -48.32 14.56
C LYS A 51 -1.08 -47.56 13.26
N SER A 52 -1.89 -46.53 13.00
CA SER A 52 -1.84 -45.76 11.75
C SER A 52 -1.75 -44.28 11.99
N LYS A 53 -2.01 -43.74 13.18
CA LYS A 53 -1.93 -42.31 13.47
C LYS A 53 -0.55 -41.71 13.21
N ASP A 54 0.53 -42.45 13.45
CA ASP A 54 1.91 -42.01 13.20
C ASP A 54 2.51 -42.64 11.93
N TRP A 55 1.69 -43.19 11.04
CA TRP A 55 2.16 -43.74 9.79
C TRP A 55 2.24 -42.66 8.70
N PHE A 56 3.39 -42.46 8.07
CA PHE A 56 3.65 -41.43 7.05
C PHE A 56 2.63 -41.47 5.91
N ASN A 57 2.14 -42.66 5.46
CA ASN A 57 1.13 -42.71 4.40
C ASN A 57 -0.24 -42.17 4.83
N THR A 58 -0.59 -42.14 6.12
CA THR A 58 -1.81 -41.49 6.60
C THR A 58 -1.79 -40.01 6.35
N TYR A 59 -0.67 -39.35 6.64
CA TYR A 59 -0.49 -37.92 6.36
C TYR A 59 -0.31 -37.61 4.86
N PHE A 60 0.35 -38.50 4.12
CA PHE A 60 0.44 -38.37 2.68
C PHE A 60 -0.97 -38.43 2.03
N ALA A 61 -1.82 -39.37 2.47
CA ALA A 61 -3.19 -39.47 2.00
C ALA A 61 -4.03 -38.26 2.42
N LYS A 62 -3.84 -37.74 3.65
CA LYS A 62 -4.47 -36.49 4.11
C LYS A 62 -4.09 -35.33 3.19
N GLY A 63 -2.82 -35.15 2.86
CA GLY A 63 -2.37 -34.08 1.97
C GLY A 63 -3.03 -34.16 0.58
N LYS A 64 -3.09 -35.38 -0.01
CA LYS A 64 -3.79 -35.60 -1.29
C LYS A 64 -5.29 -35.29 -1.20
N LEU A 65 -5.97 -35.69 -0.12
CA LEU A 65 -7.37 -35.37 0.09
C LEU A 65 -7.62 -33.87 0.21
N CYS A 66 -6.78 -33.16 0.94
CA CYS A 66 -6.88 -31.71 1.07
C CYS A 66 -6.78 -31.00 -0.29
N GLN A 67 -5.81 -31.38 -1.14
CA GLN A 67 -5.71 -30.84 -2.49
C GLN A 67 -6.90 -31.21 -3.38
N ALA A 68 -7.37 -32.47 -3.30
CA ALA A 68 -8.54 -32.90 -4.05
C ALA A 68 -9.81 -32.16 -3.62
N SER A 69 -9.99 -31.91 -2.33
CA SER A 69 -11.13 -31.14 -1.81
C SER A 69 -11.14 -29.70 -2.31
N TYR A 70 -9.98 -29.06 -2.35
CA TYR A 70 -9.83 -27.69 -2.91
C TYR A 70 -10.23 -27.62 -4.40
N LYS A 71 -9.84 -28.65 -5.18
CA LYS A 71 -10.11 -28.72 -6.62
C LYS A 71 -11.51 -29.18 -6.98
N SER A 72 -12.26 -29.66 -6.02
CA SER A 72 -13.61 -30.19 -6.26
C SER A 72 -14.60 -29.09 -6.63
N ASP A 73 -15.48 -29.34 -7.60
CA ASP A 73 -16.62 -28.47 -7.90
C ASP A 73 -17.79 -28.64 -6.90
N ASN A 74 -17.73 -29.65 -6.03
CA ASN A 74 -18.75 -29.92 -5.05
C ASN A 74 -18.50 -29.12 -3.76
N PRO A 75 -19.41 -28.16 -3.40
CA PRO A 75 -19.26 -27.32 -2.20
C PRO A 75 -19.13 -28.14 -0.90
N LYS A 76 -19.74 -29.32 -0.81
CA LYS A 76 -19.60 -30.20 0.35
C LYS A 76 -18.13 -30.63 0.54
N PHE A 77 -17.44 -30.93 -0.53
CA PHE A 77 -16.05 -31.37 -0.46
C PHE A 77 -15.09 -30.19 -0.23
N GLN A 78 -15.37 -29.03 -0.81
CA GLN A 78 -14.63 -27.79 -0.53
C GLN A 78 -14.68 -27.41 0.95
N ALA A 79 -15.77 -27.73 1.63
CA ALA A 79 -15.97 -27.43 3.05
C ALA A 79 -15.33 -28.47 4.02
N PHE A 80 -14.59 -29.48 3.52
CA PHE A 80 -13.93 -30.45 4.40
C PHE A 80 -12.86 -29.84 5.31
N TYR A 81 -12.23 -28.78 4.86
CA TYR A 81 -11.14 -28.10 5.56
C TYR A 81 -11.30 -26.59 5.41
N THR A 82 -11.00 -25.85 6.46
CA THR A 82 -11.07 -24.37 6.43
C THR A 82 -10.01 -23.77 5.48
N ASP A 83 -8.83 -24.38 5.44
CA ASP A 83 -7.73 -23.95 4.57
C ASP A 83 -7.05 -25.20 3.99
N PRO A 84 -7.67 -25.82 2.96
CA PRO A 84 -7.28 -27.15 2.49
C PRO A 84 -5.85 -27.20 1.95
N LEU A 85 -5.34 -26.11 1.33
CA LEU A 85 -3.98 -26.14 0.76
C LEU A 85 -2.90 -25.94 1.83
N ALA A 86 -3.14 -25.12 2.86
CA ALA A 86 -2.25 -25.02 4.00
C ALA A 86 -2.21 -26.33 4.80
N GLU A 87 -3.36 -27.01 4.95
CA GLU A 87 -3.41 -28.34 5.58
C GLU A 87 -2.73 -29.41 4.71
N ALA A 88 -2.84 -29.32 3.38
CA ALA A 88 -2.13 -30.22 2.48
C ALA A 88 -0.61 -30.12 2.68
N TYR A 89 -0.08 -28.89 2.69
CA TYR A 89 1.35 -28.63 2.94
C TYR A 89 1.78 -29.22 4.28
N SER A 90 1.07 -28.89 5.37
CA SER A 90 1.37 -29.40 6.71
C SER A 90 1.34 -30.95 6.77
N ALA A 91 0.38 -31.56 6.10
CA ALA A 91 0.25 -33.02 6.05
C ALA A 91 1.41 -33.65 5.25
N TYR A 92 1.83 -33.07 4.13
CA TYR A 92 2.98 -33.59 3.39
C TYR A 92 4.29 -33.44 4.15
N GLU A 93 4.53 -32.32 4.83
CA GLU A 93 5.71 -32.13 5.69
C GLU A 93 5.71 -33.16 6.84
N LYS A 94 4.56 -33.41 7.46
CA LYS A 94 4.44 -34.44 8.51
C LYS A 94 4.69 -35.84 7.96
N ALA A 95 4.24 -36.13 6.74
CA ALA A 95 4.51 -37.41 6.11
C ALA A 95 6.02 -37.59 5.83
N ILE A 96 6.72 -36.54 5.45
CA ILE A 96 8.19 -36.57 5.23
C ILE A 96 8.92 -36.78 6.55
N GLU A 97 8.53 -36.06 7.62
CA GLU A 97 9.10 -36.18 8.95
C GLU A 97 9.00 -37.62 9.48
N LEU A 98 7.85 -38.28 9.27
CA LEU A 98 7.57 -39.64 9.72
C LEU A 98 8.18 -40.75 8.86
N ASP A 99 8.80 -40.41 7.71
CA ASP A 99 9.39 -41.37 6.77
C ASP A 99 10.92 -41.39 6.83
N PRO A 100 11.55 -42.21 7.68
CA PRO A 100 12.99 -42.24 7.86
C PRO A 100 13.74 -42.75 6.60
N LYS A 101 13.03 -43.42 5.67
CA LYS A 101 13.61 -43.91 4.42
C LYS A 101 13.57 -42.89 3.29
N GLY A 102 12.90 -41.75 3.46
CA GLY A 102 12.74 -40.69 2.48
C GLY A 102 11.95 -41.10 1.24
N SER A 103 11.12 -42.14 1.33
CA SER A 103 10.30 -42.61 0.20
C SER A 103 9.23 -41.61 -0.19
N ILE A 104 8.65 -40.89 0.78
CA ILE A 104 7.64 -39.84 0.57
C ILE A 104 8.27 -38.64 -0.10
N LYS A 105 9.43 -38.18 0.34
CA LYS A 105 10.16 -37.07 -0.31
C LYS A 105 10.42 -37.40 -1.77
N LYS A 106 10.94 -38.61 -2.08
CA LYS A 106 11.15 -39.04 -3.47
C LYS A 106 9.86 -39.06 -4.29
N LYS A 107 8.75 -39.52 -3.69
CA LYS A 107 7.43 -39.57 -4.33
C LYS A 107 6.88 -38.16 -4.61
N ILE A 108 7.05 -37.21 -3.69
CA ILE A 108 6.64 -35.81 -3.86
C ILE A 108 7.39 -35.18 -5.05
N ILE A 109 8.70 -35.37 -5.11
CA ILE A 109 9.54 -34.86 -6.21
C ILE A 109 9.15 -35.53 -7.55
N ALA A 110 9.13 -36.87 -7.60
CA ALA A 110 8.86 -37.61 -8.80
C ALA A 110 7.49 -37.35 -9.44
N ASN A 111 6.49 -37.08 -8.61
CA ASN A 111 5.13 -36.77 -9.08
C ASN A 111 4.84 -35.25 -9.10
N MET A 112 5.85 -34.40 -8.94
CA MET A 112 5.72 -32.93 -8.96
C MET A 112 4.61 -32.39 -8.04
N ILE A 113 4.39 -33.06 -6.88
CA ILE A 113 3.26 -32.72 -5.97
C ILE A 113 3.41 -31.29 -5.45
N TYR A 114 4.63 -30.88 -5.11
CA TYR A 114 4.88 -29.53 -4.63
C TYR A 114 4.74 -28.47 -5.73
N ASN A 115 5.08 -28.79 -6.97
CA ASN A 115 4.83 -27.90 -8.10
C ASN A 115 3.33 -27.65 -8.27
N GLN A 116 2.54 -28.72 -8.20
CA GLN A 116 1.08 -28.58 -8.30
C GLN A 116 0.50 -27.82 -7.09
N LEU A 117 0.98 -28.12 -5.88
CA LEU A 117 0.52 -27.42 -4.67
C LEU A 117 0.88 -25.94 -4.68
N ALA A 118 2.07 -25.57 -5.17
CA ALA A 118 2.47 -24.17 -5.34
C ALA A 118 1.56 -23.43 -6.34
N ALA A 119 1.19 -24.07 -7.46
CA ALA A 119 0.26 -23.50 -8.43
C ALA A 119 -1.17 -23.34 -7.84
N ASP A 120 -1.63 -24.33 -7.09
CA ASP A 120 -2.93 -24.28 -6.41
C ASP A 120 -2.95 -23.14 -5.36
N LEU A 121 -1.86 -22.96 -4.60
CA LEU A 121 -1.70 -21.89 -3.61
C LEU A 121 -1.65 -20.50 -4.25
N PHE A 122 -0.98 -20.36 -5.40
CA PHE A 122 -1.00 -19.12 -6.18
C PHE A 122 -2.43 -18.77 -6.59
N SER A 123 -3.18 -19.74 -7.15
CA SER A 123 -4.58 -19.53 -7.53
C SER A 123 -5.46 -19.15 -6.35
N GLN A 124 -5.29 -19.82 -5.20
CA GLN A 124 -6.02 -19.53 -3.97
C GLN A 124 -5.69 -18.11 -3.46
N GLY A 125 -4.40 -17.76 -3.42
CA GLY A 125 -3.92 -16.45 -2.99
C GLY A 125 -4.46 -15.32 -3.86
N SER A 126 -4.46 -15.50 -5.18
CA SER A 126 -5.02 -14.54 -6.13
C SER A 126 -6.53 -14.33 -5.92
N LYS A 127 -7.31 -15.41 -5.79
CA LYS A 127 -8.76 -15.32 -5.51
C LYS A 127 -9.04 -14.61 -4.18
N ARG A 128 -8.27 -14.92 -3.12
CA ARG A 128 -8.38 -14.26 -1.82
C ARG A 128 -8.03 -12.78 -1.91
N PHE A 129 -7.00 -12.44 -2.66
CA PHE A 129 -6.61 -11.05 -2.89
C PHE A 129 -7.70 -10.26 -3.62
N GLU A 130 -8.28 -10.81 -4.69
CA GLU A 130 -9.41 -10.22 -5.42
C GLU A 130 -10.65 -10.01 -4.54
N SER A 131 -10.93 -10.97 -3.65
CA SER A 131 -12.03 -10.87 -2.68
C SER A 131 -11.70 -10.01 -1.46
N LYS A 132 -10.51 -9.38 -1.41
CA LYS A 132 -10.00 -8.55 -0.31
C LYS A 132 -9.74 -9.31 1.00
N ASP A 133 -9.66 -10.63 0.97
CA ASP A 133 -9.11 -11.43 2.07
C ASP A 133 -7.58 -11.39 2.01
N TYR A 134 -7.01 -10.22 2.29
CA TYR A 134 -5.56 -9.99 2.21
C TYR A 134 -4.75 -10.85 3.20
N PRO A 135 -5.19 -11.05 4.46
CA PRO A 135 -4.50 -11.96 5.38
C PRO A 135 -4.48 -13.40 4.88
N GLY A 136 -5.58 -13.89 4.31
CA GLY A 136 -5.66 -15.21 3.71
C GLY A 136 -4.81 -15.33 2.44
N ALA A 137 -4.79 -14.29 1.60
CA ALA A 137 -3.93 -14.22 0.43
C ALA A 137 -2.45 -14.29 0.82
N LEU A 138 -2.03 -13.49 1.81
CA LEU A 138 -0.66 -13.49 2.33
C LEU A 138 -0.25 -14.89 2.77
N LYS A 139 -1.08 -15.57 3.56
CA LYS A 139 -0.80 -16.93 4.03
C LYS A 139 -0.63 -17.93 2.88
N SER A 140 -1.44 -17.79 1.81
CA SER A 140 -1.32 -18.65 0.62
C SER A 140 0.01 -18.40 -0.10
N PHE A 141 0.40 -17.13 -0.31
CA PHE A 141 1.67 -16.78 -0.95
C PHE A 141 2.88 -17.16 -0.09
N GLU A 142 2.82 -16.98 1.24
CA GLU A 142 3.87 -17.43 2.16
C GLU A 142 4.08 -18.94 2.09
N THR A 143 3.00 -19.72 2.07
CA THR A 143 3.08 -21.17 1.92
C THR A 143 3.64 -21.56 0.56
N GLN A 144 3.28 -20.84 -0.50
CA GLN A 144 3.87 -21.01 -1.84
C GLN A 144 5.38 -20.76 -1.82
N ILE A 145 5.84 -19.67 -1.16
CA ILE A 145 7.27 -19.35 -1.01
C ILE A 145 8.01 -20.50 -0.31
N LEU A 146 7.50 -20.98 0.83
CA LEU A 146 8.09 -22.11 1.56
C LEU A 146 8.26 -23.36 0.70
N ILE A 147 7.29 -23.65 -0.18
CA ILE A 147 7.33 -24.78 -1.09
C ILE A 147 8.40 -24.56 -2.15
N THR A 148 8.39 -23.40 -2.81
CA THR A 148 9.24 -23.13 -3.98
C THR A 148 10.71 -22.93 -3.60
N GLU A 149 11.00 -22.51 -2.38
CA GLU A 149 12.36 -22.46 -1.81
C GLU A 149 12.87 -23.82 -1.32
N SER A 150 11.99 -24.83 -1.21
CA SER A 150 12.37 -26.15 -0.73
C SER A 150 13.09 -26.98 -1.79
N ASP A 151 13.94 -27.91 -1.34
CA ASP A 151 14.62 -28.91 -2.18
C ASP A 151 13.69 -30.00 -2.77
N LYS A 152 12.38 -29.85 -2.52
CA LYS A 152 11.32 -30.74 -3.02
C LYS A 152 10.56 -30.13 -4.21
N TYR A 153 10.84 -28.87 -4.52
CA TYR A 153 10.27 -28.17 -5.66
C TYR A 153 11.18 -28.34 -6.88
N ALA A 154 10.59 -28.66 -8.01
CA ALA A 154 11.32 -28.84 -9.28
C ALA A 154 11.06 -27.64 -10.19
N GLY A 155 11.98 -26.71 -10.24
CA GLY A 155 11.87 -25.54 -11.11
C GLY A 155 12.58 -24.30 -10.59
N ALA A 156 12.56 -23.25 -11.40
CA ALA A 156 13.04 -21.93 -10.99
C ALA A 156 12.02 -21.25 -10.06
N VAL A 157 12.54 -20.53 -9.10
CA VAL A 157 11.72 -19.72 -8.18
C VAL A 157 11.10 -18.57 -8.97
N ASP A 158 9.77 -18.46 -8.96
CA ASP A 158 9.07 -17.32 -9.55
C ASP A 158 9.19 -16.10 -8.63
N THR A 159 9.91 -15.09 -9.10
CA THR A 159 10.12 -13.84 -8.34
C THR A 159 8.84 -13.08 -8.06
N GLY A 160 7.82 -13.23 -8.90
CA GLY A 160 6.52 -12.59 -8.74
C GLY A 160 5.77 -13.00 -7.48
N MET A 161 6.06 -14.19 -6.92
CA MET A 161 5.41 -14.63 -5.68
C MET A 161 5.78 -13.74 -4.47
N TYR A 162 7.03 -13.26 -4.39
CA TYR A 162 7.43 -12.32 -3.33
C TYR A 162 6.71 -10.98 -3.47
N TYR A 163 6.55 -10.52 -4.72
CA TYR A 163 5.81 -9.28 -4.97
C TYR A 163 4.34 -9.39 -4.54
N ASN A 164 3.69 -10.51 -4.86
CA ASN A 164 2.31 -10.77 -4.45
C ASN A 164 2.16 -10.90 -2.93
N ALA A 165 3.11 -11.58 -2.26
CA ALA A 165 3.16 -11.64 -0.80
C ALA A 165 3.34 -10.24 -0.19
N GLY A 166 4.23 -9.42 -0.76
CA GLY A 166 4.44 -8.03 -0.35
C GLY A 166 3.17 -7.19 -0.47
N LEU A 167 2.46 -7.27 -1.60
CA LEU A 167 1.19 -6.57 -1.81
C LEU A 167 0.11 -7.02 -0.82
N ALA A 168 -0.01 -8.32 -0.57
CA ALA A 168 -0.96 -8.86 0.41
C ALA A 168 -0.61 -8.40 1.84
N ALA A 169 0.67 -8.32 2.17
CA ALA A 169 1.15 -7.80 3.44
C ALA A 169 0.84 -6.31 3.63
N VAL A 170 1.08 -5.46 2.60
CA VAL A 170 0.71 -4.03 2.64
C VAL A 170 -0.78 -3.86 2.90
N ASN A 171 -1.63 -4.56 2.14
CA ASN A 171 -3.09 -4.46 2.28
C ASN A 171 -3.61 -5.06 3.60
N SER A 172 -2.78 -5.85 4.30
CA SER A 172 -3.03 -6.35 5.65
C SER A 172 -2.44 -5.45 6.75
N ASN A 173 -1.87 -4.29 6.42
CA ASN A 173 -1.12 -3.40 7.30
C ASN A 173 0.11 -4.06 7.97
N LYS A 174 0.62 -5.15 7.38
CA LYS A 174 1.83 -5.85 7.82
C LYS A 174 3.07 -5.30 7.13
N PHE A 175 3.34 -4.02 7.34
CA PHE A 175 4.38 -3.29 6.60
C PHE A 175 5.80 -3.84 6.79
N LYS A 176 6.13 -4.40 7.96
CA LYS A 176 7.45 -5.02 8.19
C LYS A 176 7.66 -6.27 7.35
N GLU A 177 6.65 -7.10 7.23
CA GLU A 177 6.64 -8.28 6.37
C GLU A 177 6.69 -7.86 4.90
N ALA A 178 5.91 -6.85 4.50
CA ALA A 178 5.92 -6.31 3.15
C ALA A 178 7.32 -5.87 2.71
N ILE A 179 8.04 -5.12 3.57
CA ILE A 179 9.40 -4.68 3.30
C ILE A 179 10.32 -5.87 2.97
N LYS A 180 10.29 -6.94 3.77
CA LYS A 180 11.12 -8.14 3.53
C LYS A 180 10.88 -8.74 2.15
N TYR A 181 9.61 -8.85 1.72
CA TYR A 181 9.27 -9.40 0.42
C TYR A 181 9.68 -8.49 -0.72
N PHE A 182 9.50 -7.17 -0.59
CA PHE A 182 9.93 -6.23 -1.62
C PHE A 182 11.46 -6.08 -1.69
N GLU A 183 12.18 -6.19 -0.57
CA GLU A 183 13.64 -6.29 -0.55
C GLU A 183 14.11 -7.50 -1.35
N LYS A 184 13.42 -8.65 -1.20
CA LYS A 184 13.71 -9.84 -2.00
C LYS A 184 13.46 -9.62 -3.50
N CYS A 185 12.39 -8.92 -3.86
CA CYS A 185 12.13 -8.53 -5.25
C CYS A 185 13.24 -7.60 -5.79
N ALA A 186 13.71 -6.64 -4.99
CA ALA A 186 14.76 -5.72 -5.37
C ALA A 186 16.12 -6.44 -5.58
N GLU A 187 16.49 -7.37 -4.66
CA GLU A 187 17.66 -8.23 -4.81
C GLU A 187 17.64 -9.03 -6.12
N MET A 188 16.48 -9.56 -6.46
CA MET A 188 16.26 -10.34 -7.69
C MET A 188 16.04 -9.46 -8.93
N LYS A 189 16.12 -8.14 -8.80
CA LYS A 189 15.89 -7.13 -9.86
C LYS A 189 14.52 -7.25 -10.54
N TYR A 190 13.53 -7.73 -9.80
CA TYR A 190 12.16 -7.88 -10.29
C TYR A 190 11.44 -6.54 -10.31
N LEU A 191 10.82 -6.18 -11.46
CA LEU A 191 10.09 -4.93 -11.66
C LEU A 191 10.90 -3.64 -11.39
N ALA A 192 12.22 -3.71 -11.58
CA ALA A 192 13.14 -2.56 -11.50
C ALA A 192 12.92 -1.66 -10.27
N ILE A 193 12.36 -0.46 -10.43
CA ILE A 193 12.16 0.53 -9.35
C ILE A 193 10.94 0.24 -8.46
N THR A 194 9.95 -0.51 -8.96
CA THR A 194 8.65 -0.68 -8.30
C THR A 194 8.74 -1.24 -6.86
N PRO A 195 9.56 -2.29 -6.58
CA PRO A 195 9.71 -2.79 -5.21
C PRO A 195 10.22 -1.73 -4.22
N TYR A 196 11.12 -0.87 -4.66
CA TYR A 196 11.66 0.20 -3.82
C TYR A 196 10.59 1.22 -3.44
N TYR A 197 9.69 1.58 -4.37
CA TYR A 197 8.55 2.43 -4.04
C TYR A 197 7.61 1.76 -3.03
N GLN A 198 7.40 0.46 -3.12
CA GLN A 198 6.62 -0.29 -2.15
C GLN A 198 7.30 -0.32 -0.77
N ILE A 199 8.64 -0.44 -0.72
CA ILE A 199 9.43 -0.33 0.52
C ILE A 199 9.27 1.07 1.12
N TYR A 200 9.42 2.12 0.30
CA TYR A 200 9.20 3.51 0.71
C TYR A 200 7.81 3.71 1.32
N GLN A 201 6.75 3.29 0.63
CA GLN A 201 5.38 3.40 1.12
C GLN A 201 5.15 2.59 2.41
N SER A 202 5.78 1.43 2.53
CA SER A 202 5.71 0.61 3.74
C SER A 202 6.38 1.28 4.94
N TYR A 203 7.51 1.96 4.75
CA TYR A 203 8.11 2.77 5.82
C TYR A 203 7.25 3.97 6.20
N LEU A 204 6.57 4.62 5.25
CA LEU A 204 5.57 5.66 5.57
C LEU A 204 4.40 5.08 6.37
N GLY A 205 3.91 3.89 6.01
CA GLY A 205 2.87 3.18 6.76
C GLY A 205 3.27 2.84 8.21
N LEU A 206 4.58 2.64 8.45
CA LEU A 206 5.16 2.47 9.80
C LEU A 206 5.38 3.80 10.55
N GLY A 207 5.21 4.95 9.89
CA GLY A 207 5.59 6.25 10.43
C GLY A 207 7.10 6.50 10.45
N ASP A 208 7.92 5.62 9.85
CA ASP A 208 9.39 5.73 9.81
C ASP A 208 9.83 6.58 8.63
N THR A 209 9.62 7.88 8.75
CA THR A 209 9.98 8.86 7.70
C THR A 209 11.49 8.92 7.45
N VAL A 210 12.32 8.57 8.43
CA VAL A 210 13.79 8.56 8.29
C VAL A 210 14.22 7.45 7.32
N LYS A 211 13.67 6.24 7.48
CA LYS A 211 13.96 5.15 6.56
C LYS A 211 13.31 5.36 5.20
N ALA A 212 12.10 5.93 5.15
CA ALA A 212 11.48 6.32 3.89
C ALA A 212 12.37 7.28 3.08
N GLU A 213 12.92 8.31 3.73
CA GLU A 213 13.88 9.23 3.14
C GLU A 213 15.15 8.51 2.63
N ALA A 214 15.69 7.59 3.44
CA ALA A 214 16.89 6.84 3.07
C ALA A 214 16.67 5.98 1.82
N VAL A 215 15.49 5.37 1.68
CA VAL A 215 15.12 4.61 0.46
C VAL A 215 15.13 5.52 -0.76
N LEU A 216 14.45 6.68 -0.71
CA LEU A 216 14.41 7.60 -1.84
C LEU A 216 15.80 8.16 -2.19
N LYS A 217 16.62 8.50 -1.19
CA LYS A 217 18.01 8.93 -1.41
C LYS A 217 18.85 7.84 -2.08
N ASN A 218 18.69 6.59 -1.68
CA ASN A 218 19.36 5.49 -2.35
C ASN A 218 18.91 5.33 -3.80
N LEU A 219 17.62 5.54 -4.07
CA LEU A 219 17.07 5.47 -5.43
C LEU A 219 17.67 6.53 -6.37
N THR A 220 18.02 7.73 -5.90
CA THR A 220 18.69 8.73 -6.73
C THR A 220 20.04 8.25 -7.26
N ASN A 221 20.70 7.33 -6.55
CA ASN A 221 21.96 6.74 -6.98
C ASN A 221 21.76 5.57 -7.96
N ILE A 222 20.68 4.79 -7.76
CA ILE A 222 20.39 3.61 -8.58
C ILE A 222 19.71 4.01 -9.91
N PHE A 223 18.83 5.02 -9.85
CA PHE A 223 18.03 5.52 -10.98
C PHE A 223 18.16 7.05 -11.10
N PRO A 224 19.35 7.56 -11.47
CA PRO A 224 19.63 9.00 -11.45
C PRO A 224 18.76 9.82 -12.42
N ASP A 225 18.27 9.20 -13.49
CA ASP A 225 17.45 9.85 -14.52
C ASP A 225 15.94 9.83 -14.20
N ASP A 226 15.53 9.16 -13.11
CA ASP A 226 14.11 9.11 -12.74
C ASP A 226 13.72 10.34 -11.92
N LYS A 227 13.07 11.29 -12.62
CA LYS A 227 12.60 12.56 -12.05
C LYS A 227 11.54 12.35 -10.94
N THR A 228 10.82 11.23 -10.97
CA THR A 228 9.77 10.92 -9.99
C THR A 228 10.35 10.81 -8.58
N ILE A 229 11.57 10.30 -8.45
CA ILE A 229 12.28 10.18 -7.16
C ILE A 229 12.50 11.55 -6.53
N THR A 230 12.95 12.53 -7.33
CA THR A 230 13.17 13.90 -6.87
C THR A 230 11.87 14.54 -6.39
N LEU A 231 10.78 14.35 -7.13
CA LEU A 231 9.45 14.86 -6.74
C LEU A 231 8.94 14.19 -5.45
N GLN A 232 9.18 12.90 -5.27
CA GLN A 232 8.83 12.17 -4.03
C GLN A 232 9.65 12.67 -2.83
N LEU A 233 10.93 12.99 -3.01
CA LEU A 233 11.76 13.59 -1.97
C LEU A 233 11.26 14.98 -1.58
N ILE A 234 10.91 15.81 -2.55
CA ILE A 234 10.34 17.15 -2.32
C ILE A 234 9.04 17.02 -1.49
N ASP A 235 8.13 16.13 -1.90
CA ASP A 235 6.86 15.90 -1.19
C ASP A 235 7.09 15.42 0.25
N LEU A 236 8.02 14.46 0.44
CA LEU A 236 8.39 13.96 1.76
C LEU A 236 8.94 15.07 2.66
N TYR A 237 9.82 15.93 2.15
CA TYR A 237 10.40 17.02 2.91
C TYR A 237 9.37 18.08 3.29
N ILE A 238 8.47 18.43 2.37
CA ILE A 238 7.37 19.36 2.65
C ILE A 238 6.48 18.81 3.77
N LYS A 239 6.04 17.56 3.66
CA LYS A 239 5.19 16.89 4.67
C LYS A 239 5.89 16.74 6.03
N SER A 240 7.20 16.65 6.04
CA SER A 240 8.03 16.55 7.26
C SER A 240 8.50 17.90 7.78
N ASN A 241 8.02 19.03 7.24
CA ASN A 241 8.45 20.40 7.55
C ASN A 241 9.98 20.64 7.38
N LYS A 242 10.65 19.83 6.57
CA LYS A 242 12.07 19.99 6.21
C LYS A 242 12.21 20.93 5.02
N ASN A 243 11.80 22.19 5.22
CA ASN A 243 11.62 23.16 4.15
C ASN A 243 12.92 23.51 3.40
N GLU A 244 14.05 23.58 4.10
CA GLU A 244 15.34 23.91 3.48
C GLU A 244 15.81 22.79 2.56
N GLU A 245 15.63 21.53 2.98
CA GLU A 245 15.91 20.35 2.16
C GLU A 245 15.00 20.33 0.91
N ALA A 246 13.70 20.59 1.10
CA ALA A 246 12.76 20.66 -0.01
C ALA A 246 13.21 21.71 -1.04
N LEU A 247 13.57 22.92 -0.60
CA LEU A 247 14.02 24.02 -1.48
C LEU A 247 15.30 23.65 -2.25
N LYS A 248 16.25 22.91 -1.65
CA LYS A 248 17.44 22.44 -2.37
C LYS A 248 17.08 21.52 -3.53
N TYR A 249 16.20 20.54 -3.30
CA TYR A 249 15.76 19.61 -4.35
C TYR A 249 14.88 20.32 -5.40
N ILE A 250 14.01 21.25 -4.99
CA ILE A 250 13.22 22.07 -5.90
C ILE A 250 14.12 22.91 -6.82
N LYS A 251 15.21 23.49 -6.29
CA LYS A 251 16.16 24.26 -7.09
C LYS A 251 16.73 23.41 -8.23
N VAL A 252 17.25 22.22 -7.90
CA VAL A 252 17.81 21.29 -8.90
C VAL A 252 16.73 20.82 -9.89
N ALA A 253 15.53 20.52 -9.39
CA ALA A 253 14.42 20.09 -10.24
C ALA A 253 14.00 21.19 -11.23
N LYS A 254 13.99 22.48 -10.83
CA LYS A 254 13.69 23.63 -11.72
C LYS A 254 14.75 23.82 -12.81
N GLU A 255 16.01 23.51 -12.55
CA GLU A 255 17.06 23.53 -13.58
C GLU A 255 16.81 22.47 -14.66
N ASN A 256 16.32 21.29 -14.27
CA ASN A 256 16.00 20.19 -15.17
C ASN A 256 14.62 20.34 -15.86
N GLU A 257 13.67 21.00 -15.19
CA GLU A 257 12.29 21.17 -15.65
C GLU A 257 11.82 22.63 -15.49
N PRO A 258 12.39 23.57 -16.27
CA PRO A 258 12.13 25.01 -16.10
C PRO A 258 10.68 25.43 -16.42
N THR A 259 9.90 24.56 -17.06
CA THR A 259 8.49 24.78 -17.40
C THR A 259 7.51 24.06 -16.48
N ASN A 260 8.01 23.34 -15.46
CA ASN A 260 7.16 22.63 -14.51
C ASN A 260 6.63 23.60 -13.44
N TYR A 261 5.43 24.15 -13.67
CA TYR A 261 4.78 25.12 -12.78
C TYR A 261 4.65 24.65 -11.33
N SER A 262 4.50 23.31 -11.09
CA SER A 262 4.31 22.76 -9.77
C SER A 262 5.54 22.93 -8.86
N LEU A 263 6.74 22.98 -9.43
CA LEU A 263 7.98 23.22 -8.68
C LEU A 263 8.05 24.66 -8.16
N PHE A 264 7.63 25.62 -8.99
CA PHE A 264 7.55 27.02 -8.60
C PHE A 264 6.43 27.25 -7.58
N PHE A 265 5.29 26.60 -7.75
CA PHE A 265 4.21 26.60 -6.77
C PHE A 265 4.68 26.06 -5.42
N ALA A 266 5.34 24.90 -5.39
CA ALA A 266 5.84 24.29 -4.16
C ALA A 266 6.83 25.21 -3.43
N ALA A 267 7.80 25.80 -4.15
CA ALA A 267 8.72 26.77 -3.56
C ALA A 267 7.97 27.99 -2.98
N GLY A 268 7.02 28.53 -3.73
CA GLY A 268 6.23 29.68 -3.31
C GLY A 268 5.43 29.41 -2.03
N ILE A 269 4.81 28.25 -1.90
CA ILE A 269 4.09 27.84 -0.69
C ILE A 269 5.04 27.67 0.51
N ILE A 270 6.23 27.09 0.30
CA ILE A 270 7.24 26.99 1.35
C ILE A 270 7.65 28.37 1.84
N TYR A 271 7.95 29.30 0.95
CA TYR A 271 8.30 30.68 1.32
C TYR A 271 7.15 31.42 1.99
N LEU A 272 5.91 31.22 1.53
CA LEU A 272 4.71 31.81 2.14
C LEU A 272 4.56 31.34 3.62
N ASN A 273 4.74 30.06 3.87
CA ASN A 273 4.68 29.48 5.20
C ASN A 273 5.83 29.96 6.13
N GLN A 274 6.95 30.37 5.54
CA GLN A 274 8.09 30.98 6.24
C GLN A 274 7.94 32.50 6.42
N ASN A 275 6.84 33.10 5.98
CA ASN A 275 6.60 34.55 5.94
C ASN A 275 7.63 35.32 5.06
N LYS A 276 8.27 34.64 4.15
CA LYS A 276 9.18 35.22 3.13
C LYS A 276 8.34 35.64 1.91
N TYR A 277 7.52 36.68 2.11
CA TYR A 277 6.47 37.04 1.14
C TYR A 277 7.02 37.46 -0.23
N ASP A 278 8.17 38.14 -0.30
CA ASP A 278 8.75 38.55 -1.58
C ASP A 278 9.24 37.36 -2.41
N ASP A 279 9.88 36.40 -1.76
CA ASP A 279 10.29 35.14 -2.40
C ASP A 279 9.06 34.32 -2.84
N ALA A 280 8.02 34.26 -1.99
CA ALA A 280 6.77 33.59 -2.30
C ALA A 280 6.10 34.21 -3.55
N ILE A 281 6.00 35.55 -3.60
CA ILE A 281 5.42 36.28 -4.72
C ILE A 281 6.20 35.99 -6.01
N ALA A 282 7.53 36.01 -5.97
CA ALA A 282 8.35 35.75 -7.14
C ALA A 282 8.10 34.34 -7.71
N GLU A 283 8.12 33.33 -6.86
CA GLU A 283 7.93 31.94 -7.25
C GLU A 283 6.48 31.66 -7.74
N LEU A 284 5.47 32.15 -7.03
CA LEU A 284 4.07 31.98 -7.42
C LEU A 284 3.74 32.73 -8.71
N THR A 285 4.33 33.91 -8.93
CA THR A 285 4.20 34.61 -10.20
C THR A 285 4.73 33.76 -11.35
N LYS A 286 5.92 33.15 -11.17
CA LYS A 286 6.47 32.27 -12.21
C LYS A 286 5.59 31.03 -12.47
N SER A 287 5.00 30.48 -11.41
CA SER A 287 4.02 29.37 -11.55
C SER A 287 2.79 29.79 -12.38
N ILE A 288 2.24 31.01 -12.17
CA ILE A 288 1.10 31.54 -12.94
C ILE A 288 1.47 31.81 -14.41
N GLU A 289 2.66 32.33 -14.68
CA GLU A 289 3.15 32.51 -16.04
C GLU A 289 3.17 31.20 -16.83
N LEU A 290 3.52 30.09 -16.15
CA LEU A 290 3.56 28.75 -16.74
C LEU A 290 2.17 28.11 -16.84
N LYS A 291 1.29 28.37 -15.86
CA LYS A 291 -0.06 27.81 -15.79
C LYS A 291 -1.02 28.77 -15.08
N SER A 292 -1.71 29.60 -15.85
CA SER A 292 -2.60 30.65 -15.35
C SER A 292 -3.94 30.17 -14.77
N ASP A 293 -4.37 28.95 -15.08
CA ASP A 293 -5.65 28.35 -14.68
C ASP A 293 -5.54 27.40 -13.47
N TYR A 294 -4.44 27.48 -12.71
CA TYR A 294 -4.28 26.65 -11.52
C TYR A 294 -4.74 27.42 -10.27
N PHE A 295 -5.86 26.97 -9.70
CA PHE A 295 -6.52 27.62 -8.56
C PHE A 295 -5.58 27.87 -7.38
N ASP A 296 -4.82 26.84 -6.97
CA ASP A 296 -4.01 26.92 -5.74
C ASP A 296 -2.88 27.95 -5.88
N THR A 297 -2.36 28.17 -7.10
CA THR A 297 -1.35 29.22 -7.35
C THR A 297 -1.98 30.60 -7.33
N GLN A 298 -3.16 30.80 -7.94
CA GLN A 298 -3.88 32.06 -7.91
C GLN A 298 -4.21 32.47 -6.46
N TYR A 299 -4.78 31.54 -5.70
CA TYR A 299 -5.08 31.73 -4.29
C TYR A 299 -3.80 32.01 -3.47
N GLY A 300 -2.74 31.22 -3.66
CA GLY A 300 -1.46 31.38 -2.99
C GLY A 300 -0.81 32.74 -3.21
N LEU A 301 -0.82 33.24 -4.47
CA LEU A 301 -0.26 34.54 -4.80
C LEU A 301 -1.09 35.67 -4.20
N GLY A 302 -2.42 35.58 -4.26
CA GLY A 302 -3.30 36.54 -3.59
C GLY A 302 -3.05 36.55 -2.08
N ALA A 303 -2.93 35.38 -1.45
CA ALA A 303 -2.62 35.25 -0.02
C ALA A 303 -1.25 35.83 0.35
N ALA A 304 -0.23 35.65 -0.51
CA ALA A 304 1.09 36.24 -0.29
C ALA A 304 1.05 37.77 -0.26
N TYR A 305 0.33 38.39 -1.19
CA TYR A 305 0.12 39.85 -1.17
C TYR A 305 -0.69 40.32 0.03
N ILE A 306 -1.75 39.60 0.42
CA ILE A 306 -2.57 39.91 1.60
C ILE A 306 -1.71 39.86 2.86
N ASN A 307 -0.94 38.80 3.06
CA ASN A 307 -0.11 38.63 4.25
C ASN A 307 1.02 39.66 4.31
N LYS A 308 1.66 39.94 3.17
CA LYS A 308 2.67 41.01 3.07
C LYS A 308 2.09 42.36 3.49
N ALA A 309 0.93 42.73 2.94
CA ALA A 309 0.26 43.98 3.27
C ALA A 309 -0.14 44.04 4.75
N ALA A 310 -0.64 42.93 5.31
CA ALA A 310 -0.98 42.85 6.74
C ALA A 310 0.24 43.09 7.65
N GLU A 311 1.41 42.55 7.30
CA GLU A 311 2.66 42.81 8.02
C GLU A 311 3.09 44.26 7.91
N MET A 312 2.95 44.86 6.71
CA MET A 312 3.22 46.29 6.51
C MET A 312 2.27 47.18 7.34
N PHE A 313 0.98 46.84 7.45
CA PHE A 313 0.05 47.55 8.35
C PHE A 313 0.46 47.44 9.82
N LYS A 314 0.88 46.23 10.23
CA LYS A 314 1.38 46.04 11.58
C LYS A 314 2.59 46.96 11.87
N ALA A 315 3.53 47.01 10.95
CA ALA A 315 4.70 47.89 11.04
C ALA A 315 4.31 49.39 11.01
N ALA A 316 3.34 49.78 10.19
CA ALA A 316 2.85 51.14 10.14
C ALA A 316 2.27 51.59 11.48
N ASN A 317 1.56 50.74 12.22
CA ASN A 317 0.96 51.05 13.52
C ASN A 317 1.98 51.43 14.62
N GLU A 318 3.26 51.08 14.43
CA GLU A 318 4.34 51.49 15.32
C GLU A 318 4.88 52.92 15.04
N ILE A 319 4.41 53.55 13.95
CA ILE A 319 4.86 54.88 13.52
C ILE A 319 4.06 55.96 14.27
N THR A 320 4.74 56.75 15.06
CA THR A 320 4.12 57.86 15.83
C THR A 320 3.91 59.15 15.02
N ASP A 321 4.69 59.36 13.98
CA ASP A 321 4.53 60.52 13.09
C ASP A 321 3.34 60.29 12.14
N VAL A 322 2.34 61.19 12.22
CA VAL A 322 1.07 61.06 11.51
C VAL A 322 1.24 61.06 10.00
N LYS A 323 2.16 61.84 9.44
CA LYS A 323 2.42 61.89 8.00
C LYS A 323 3.05 60.59 7.54
N LYS A 324 4.09 60.12 8.19
CA LYS A 324 4.77 58.85 7.88
C LYS A 324 3.82 57.67 8.06
N TYR A 325 2.98 57.65 9.07
CA TYR A 325 1.93 56.66 9.27
C TYR A 325 1.00 56.61 8.06
N SER A 326 0.48 57.77 7.61
CA SER A 326 -0.42 57.81 6.47
C SER A 326 0.27 57.28 5.19
N GLU A 327 1.52 57.70 4.94
CA GLU A 327 2.31 57.22 3.83
C GLU A 327 2.52 55.69 3.86
N ALA A 328 2.86 55.13 5.03
CA ALA A 328 3.05 53.70 5.23
C ALA A 328 1.74 52.90 5.02
N VAL A 329 0.62 53.41 5.51
CA VAL A 329 -0.71 52.84 5.29
C VAL A 329 -1.09 52.85 3.80
N ASP A 330 -0.78 53.92 3.07
CA ASP A 330 -1.04 54.00 1.64
C ASP A 330 -0.21 53.00 0.84
N VAL A 331 1.04 52.79 1.20
CA VAL A 331 1.88 51.72 0.60
C VAL A 331 1.30 50.35 0.90
N ALA A 332 0.92 50.04 2.13
CA ALA A 332 0.30 48.77 2.49
C ALA A 332 -1.00 48.50 1.71
N ASN A 333 -1.86 49.52 1.57
CA ASN A 333 -3.08 49.47 0.76
C ASN A 333 -2.77 49.15 -0.73
N SER A 334 -1.69 49.74 -1.27
CA SER A 334 -1.27 49.42 -2.64
C SER A 334 -0.88 47.96 -2.83
N VAL A 335 -0.26 47.35 -1.82
CA VAL A 335 0.10 45.93 -1.83
C VAL A 335 -1.15 45.08 -1.70
N TYR A 336 -2.14 45.46 -0.86
CA TYR A 336 -3.44 44.80 -0.82
C TYR A 336 -4.15 44.80 -2.16
N ALA A 337 -4.14 45.93 -2.86
CA ALA A 337 -4.78 46.02 -4.15
C ALA A 337 -4.19 45.05 -5.20
N LYS A 338 -2.90 44.70 -5.08
CA LYS A 338 -2.25 43.70 -5.95
C LYS A 338 -2.80 42.30 -5.77
N ALA A 339 -3.39 41.96 -4.62
CA ALA A 339 -3.99 40.66 -4.38
C ALA A 339 -5.30 40.44 -5.16
N LEU A 340 -6.00 41.56 -5.50
CA LEU A 340 -7.37 41.53 -6.02
C LEU A 340 -7.53 40.66 -7.28
N PRO A 341 -6.76 40.86 -8.38
CA PRO A 341 -6.96 40.08 -9.60
C PRO A 341 -6.73 38.57 -9.39
N TYR A 342 -5.84 38.20 -8.50
CA TYR A 342 -5.54 36.80 -8.21
C TYR A 342 -6.65 36.15 -7.42
N MET A 343 -7.23 36.83 -6.44
CA MET A 343 -8.37 36.31 -5.68
C MET A 343 -9.67 36.30 -6.53
N GLU A 344 -9.90 37.29 -7.41
CA GLU A 344 -10.99 37.23 -8.38
C GLU A 344 -10.81 36.00 -9.28
N ARG A 345 -9.62 35.77 -9.83
CA ARG A 345 -9.34 34.59 -10.66
C ARG A 345 -9.50 33.27 -9.90
N ALA A 346 -9.06 33.20 -8.65
CA ALA A 346 -9.27 32.02 -7.81
C ALA A 346 -10.76 31.71 -7.63
N THR A 347 -11.58 32.72 -7.33
CA THR A 347 -13.04 32.52 -7.18
C THR A 347 -13.75 32.21 -8.50
N GLU A 348 -13.22 32.63 -9.65
CA GLU A 348 -13.71 32.18 -10.96
C GLU A 348 -13.41 30.68 -11.19
N LEU A 349 -12.21 30.23 -10.83
CA LEU A 349 -11.77 28.84 -11.01
C LEU A 349 -12.48 27.87 -10.04
N LYS A 350 -12.74 28.31 -8.80
CA LYS A 350 -13.51 27.54 -7.81
C LYS A 350 -14.58 28.46 -7.16
N PRO A 351 -15.74 28.59 -7.77
CA PRO A 351 -16.76 29.54 -7.32
C PRO A 351 -17.31 29.31 -5.91
N ASP A 352 -17.25 28.10 -5.41
CA ASP A 352 -17.85 27.74 -4.11
C ASP A 352 -16.77 27.53 -2.99
N ASP A 353 -15.51 27.92 -3.28
CA ASP A 353 -14.47 27.88 -2.26
C ASP A 353 -14.64 29.02 -1.24
N ILE A 354 -14.97 28.66 0.00
CA ILE A 354 -15.27 29.60 1.08
C ILE A 354 -14.05 30.43 1.52
N TYR A 355 -12.84 29.92 1.33
CA TYR A 355 -11.61 30.61 1.75
C TYR A 355 -11.25 31.72 0.76
N SER A 356 -11.28 31.43 -0.54
CA SER A 356 -11.05 32.44 -1.57
C SER A 356 -12.15 33.51 -1.60
N LEU A 357 -13.42 33.12 -1.43
CA LEU A 357 -14.55 34.06 -1.29
C LEU A 357 -14.40 34.93 -0.04
N GLY A 358 -13.98 34.37 1.10
CA GLY A 358 -13.74 35.13 2.32
C GLY A 358 -12.62 36.17 2.15
N SER A 359 -11.50 35.76 1.54
CA SER A 359 -10.39 36.66 1.23
C SER A 359 -10.78 37.75 0.23
N LEU A 360 -11.57 37.42 -0.80
CA LEU A 360 -12.07 38.39 -1.78
C LEU A 360 -13.05 39.38 -1.16
N GLN A 361 -13.96 38.93 -0.27
CA GLN A 361 -14.86 39.80 0.49
C GLN A 361 -14.07 40.82 1.31
N GLU A 362 -13.02 40.39 2.00
CA GLU A 362 -12.16 41.26 2.80
C GLU A 362 -11.45 42.30 1.94
N LEU A 363 -10.90 41.87 0.79
CA LEU A 363 -10.27 42.78 -0.17
C LEU A 363 -11.24 43.86 -0.67
N TYR A 364 -12.44 43.47 -1.10
CA TYR A 364 -13.47 44.43 -1.54
C TYR A 364 -13.87 45.37 -0.40
N TYR A 365 -14.03 44.88 0.82
CA TYR A 365 -14.36 45.72 1.96
C TYR A 365 -13.31 46.81 2.20
N ARG A 366 -12.03 46.46 2.19
CA ARG A 366 -10.91 47.37 2.42
C ARG A 366 -10.73 48.38 1.31
N LEU A 367 -10.88 47.93 0.04
CA LEU A 367 -10.58 48.76 -1.12
C LEU A 367 -11.76 49.64 -1.55
N LYS A 368 -13.02 49.33 -1.19
CA LYS A 368 -14.21 50.08 -1.64
C LYS A 368 -14.22 51.57 -1.20
N ALA A 369 -13.46 51.92 -0.17
CA ALA A 369 -13.34 53.33 0.24
C ALA A 369 -12.53 54.14 -0.76
N LYS A 370 -11.56 53.55 -1.46
CA LYS A 370 -10.76 54.17 -2.52
C LYS A 370 -11.32 53.92 -3.93
N ASP A 371 -12.04 52.82 -4.10
CA ASP A 371 -12.72 52.45 -5.35
C ASP A 371 -14.18 52.07 -5.09
N PRO A 372 -15.11 53.03 -5.16
CA PRO A 372 -16.54 52.77 -4.90
C PRO A 372 -17.18 51.71 -5.82
N SER A 373 -16.59 51.41 -7.00
CA SER A 373 -17.08 50.39 -7.92
C SER A 373 -17.04 48.96 -7.31
N LEU A 374 -16.24 48.74 -6.25
CA LEU A 374 -16.12 47.48 -5.53
C LEU A 374 -17.26 47.25 -4.52
N ALA A 375 -18.05 48.26 -4.19
CA ALA A 375 -19.13 48.11 -3.21
C ALA A 375 -20.21 47.07 -3.65
N PRO A 376 -20.71 47.07 -4.88
CA PRO A 376 -21.62 46.03 -5.34
C PRO A 376 -20.99 44.61 -5.35
N LYS A 377 -19.71 44.50 -5.71
CA LYS A 377 -18.97 43.24 -5.70
C LYS A 377 -18.82 42.70 -4.25
N TYR A 378 -18.57 43.58 -3.29
CA TYR A 378 -18.54 43.21 -1.88
C TYR A 378 -19.87 42.58 -1.43
N GLU A 379 -21.01 43.28 -1.67
CA GLU A 379 -22.32 42.78 -1.25
C GLU A 379 -22.69 41.44 -1.91
N SER A 380 -22.40 41.28 -3.20
CA SER A 380 -22.62 40.02 -3.92
C SER A 380 -21.77 38.88 -3.37
N THR A 381 -20.48 39.13 -3.11
CA THR A 381 -19.56 38.11 -2.59
C THR A 381 -19.96 37.71 -1.16
N LYS A 382 -20.38 38.69 -0.34
CA LYS A 382 -20.88 38.45 1.02
C LYS A 382 -22.12 37.58 1.00
N ALA A 383 -23.12 37.92 0.19
CA ALA A 383 -24.35 37.13 0.08
C ALA A 383 -24.07 35.67 -0.35
N LYS A 384 -23.15 35.49 -1.30
CA LYS A 384 -22.74 34.15 -1.75
C LYS A 384 -22.06 33.36 -0.65
N LEU A 385 -21.13 33.99 0.08
CA LEU A 385 -20.40 33.35 1.17
C LEU A 385 -21.34 32.95 2.31
N ASP A 386 -22.28 33.84 2.68
CA ASP A 386 -23.28 33.57 3.70
C ASP A 386 -24.21 32.39 3.31
N ALA A 387 -24.61 32.32 2.03
CA ALA A 387 -25.41 31.21 1.52
C ALA A 387 -24.66 29.85 1.54
N LEU A 388 -23.34 29.87 1.33
CA LEU A 388 -22.51 28.65 1.41
C LEU A 388 -22.24 28.20 2.84
N LYS A 389 -22.12 29.11 3.80
CA LYS A 389 -21.92 28.80 5.21
C LYS A 389 -23.16 28.27 5.91
N ASN A 390 -24.34 28.53 5.36
CA ASN A 390 -25.65 28.10 5.91
C ASN A 390 -26.16 26.77 5.29
N LYS A 391 -25.40 26.16 4.40
CA LYS A 391 -25.64 24.81 3.86
C LYS A 391 -24.88 23.77 4.68
#